data_aa07ed9ddb35acc9d3b0b07f79ff32a8
#
_entry.id   aa07ed9ddb35acc9d3b0b07f79ff32a8
#
_cell.length_a   1.000
_cell.length_b   1.000
_cell.length_c   1.000
_cell.angle_alpha   90.00
_cell.angle_beta   90.00
_cell.angle_gamma   90.00
#
_symmetry.space_group_name_H-M   'P 1'
#
loop_
_entity.id
_entity.type
_entity.pdbx_description
1 polymer ?
#
loop_
_entity_poly.entity_id
_entity_poly.type
_entity_poly.pdbx_seq_one_letter_code
_entity_poly.pdbx_strand_id
1 'polypeptide(L)'
;MKKKVLSMMLAGAMTVSMLAGCGAGSDEAATTDNTAADTKTEAAATTEAGGGTAEASGNPVTLRTVSMFGGTDPNKETYEAINKEFMEQYDYITIEDNSQTSDEEWKAAVNADFSVGNEPDVIQFFTDATADSIIATDKLVSIEDIRAEYPDYAADTLDSALQAAANTDGVERAVPTTGYWEGLYCNKDLFDQYDLELPTDWASMETAIKTFKENDIIPIACSLNNVPHYWIEFLMLYASGVDEYTSIPTSAPEGWVKGLEMFKTLRDMGAFPEDTDTVDDAYTGQLFRDKKAAMQLDGSWYAGNIEDTDNTVVIAFPGVPDQKAEAGSLVGGISSGFYITKKAWEDPDKRDAAVKFVMAHTCQAGVQRYWEATGAVSQAAVEVTPVEGATPFAQSIAEYTSNATAIVAPTDSRIGDAYKTLVAEIVKVSTGAMSAEDAINEALALVQQ
;
A
#
# COMPACT_ATOMS: atom_id res chain seq x y z
N MET A 1 45.70 35.31 0.55
CA MET A 1 46.05 35.61 1.93
C MET A 1 45.33 34.64 2.86
N LYS A 2 46.09 34.01 3.70
CA LYS A 2 45.73 32.95 4.66
C LYS A 2 44.83 33.46 5.80
N LYS A 3 43.93 32.60 6.33
CA LYS A 3 43.62 32.35 7.75
C LYS A 3 42.50 31.31 7.82
N LYS A 4 42.74 30.05 8.15
CA LYS A 4 42.92 29.33 9.44
C LYS A 4 41.58 29.20 10.21
N VAL A 5 41.00 28.01 10.14
CA VAL A 5 40.70 26.91 11.09
C VAL A 5 40.49 27.36 12.57
N LEU A 6 39.38 26.96 13.15
CA LEU A 6 39.32 26.52 14.53
C LEU A 6 38.20 25.48 14.77
N SER A 7 38.64 24.26 15.01
CA SER A 7 37.83 23.16 15.57
C SER A 7 37.66 23.40 17.07
N MET A 8 36.48 23.06 17.62
CA MET A 8 36.32 22.82 19.06
C MET A 8 35.51 21.53 19.26
N MET A 9 36.22 20.49 19.67
CA MET A 9 35.68 19.32 20.37
C MET A 9 35.22 19.76 21.77
N LEU A 10 34.07 19.23 22.21
CA LEU A 10 33.76 19.12 23.62
C LEU A 10 33.26 17.72 23.92
N ALA A 11 34.11 16.96 24.59
CA ALA A 11 33.80 15.70 25.27
C ALA A 11 33.48 16.00 26.73
N GLY A 12 32.56 15.22 27.32
CA GLY A 12 32.29 15.22 28.77
C GLY A 12 31.02 14.44 29.02
N ALA A 13 31.12 13.28 29.38
CA ALA A 13 31.44 12.55 30.61
C ALA A 13 30.18 12.02 31.30
N MET A 14 30.14 10.69 31.37
CA MET A 14 29.18 9.86 32.11
C MET A 14 29.16 10.17 33.60
N THR A 15 27.99 10.04 34.23
CA THR A 15 27.91 9.65 35.65
C THR A 15 26.81 8.62 35.85
N VAL A 16 27.28 7.44 36.24
CA VAL A 16 26.51 6.30 36.80
C VAL A 16 26.19 6.66 38.26
N SER A 17 24.96 6.41 38.67
CA SER A 17 24.60 6.31 40.08
C SER A 17 23.72 5.11 40.34
N MET A 18 24.32 4.04 40.80
CA MET A 18 23.62 2.94 41.50
C MET A 18 23.29 3.39 42.91
N LEU A 19 22.12 3.10 43.41
CA LEU A 19 21.89 2.91 44.85
C LEU A 19 20.80 1.81 45.03
N ALA A 20 21.27 0.75 45.65
CA ALA A 20 20.46 -0.33 46.21
C ALA A 20 19.90 0.10 47.56
N GLY A 21 18.72 -0.41 47.92
CA GLY A 21 18.18 -0.26 49.28
C GLY A 21 17.09 -1.29 49.53
N CYS A 22 17.41 -2.33 50.24
CA CYS A 22 16.53 -3.30 50.85
C CYS A 22 15.72 -2.73 52.01
N GLY A 23 14.51 -3.28 52.26
CA GLY A 23 13.77 -3.11 53.50
C GLY A 23 12.47 -3.88 53.55
N ALA A 24 12.42 -4.89 54.36
CA ALA A 24 11.34 -5.86 54.59
C ALA A 24 10.34 -5.42 55.70
N GLY A 25 9.19 -6.12 55.78
CA GLY A 25 8.34 -6.24 56.96
C GLY A 25 6.86 -5.91 56.68
N SER A 26 6.04 -6.82 56.66
CA SER A 26 5.29 -7.71 57.53
C SER A 26 3.84 -7.27 57.81
N ASP A 27 2.94 -8.20 57.50
CA ASP A 27 1.68 -8.64 58.16
C ASP A 27 0.60 -7.61 58.59
N GLU A 28 -0.62 -7.85 58.21
CA GLU A 28 -1.63 -8.55 59.00
C GLU A 28 -3.00 -8.63 58.27
N ALA A 29 -3.64 -9.75 58.51
CA ALA A 29 -4.94 -10.18 58.03
C ALA A 29 -6.09 -9.61 58.87
N ALA A 30 -7.28 -9.41 58.26
CA ALA A 30 -8.55 -9.49 58.97
C ALA A 30 -9.70 -9.93 58.06
N THR A 31 -10.23 -11.04 58.35
CA THR A 31 -11.48 -11.69 57.94
C THR A 31 -12.73 -10.98 58.44
N THR A 32 -13.83 -11.03 57.71
CA THR A 32 -15.21 -11.40 58.10
C THR A 32 -16.15 -11.06 56.94
N ASP A 33 -16.85 -11.93 56.38
CA ASP A 33 -17.93 -12.89 56.64
C ASP A 33 -19.31 -12.34 56.16
N ASN A 34 -19.90 -13.12 55.25
CA ASN A 34 -21.31 -13.47 55.03
C ASN A 34 -22.39 -12.43 54.77
N THR A 35 -23.10 -12.49 53.67
CA THR A 35 -24.43 -13.16 53.60
C THR A 35 -25.00 -13.24 52.19
N ALA A 36 -25.61 -14.36 51.87
CA ALA A 36 -26.27 -14.72 50.63
C ALA A 36 -27.63 -14.02 50.47
N ALA A 37 -28.00 -13.74 49.21
CA ALA A 37 -29.38 -13.68 48.76
C ALA A 37 -29.49 -14.14 47.32
N ASP A 38 -30.18 -15.26 47.16
CA ASP A 38 -30.64 -15.86 45.90
C ASP A 38 -31.56 -14.90 45.14
N THR A 39 -31.32 -14.73 43.82
CA THR A 39 -32.40 -14.51 42.88
C THR A 39 -32.01 -15.09 41.50
N LYS A 40 -32.72 -16.12 41.09
CA LYS A 40 -32.73 -16.69 39.75
C LYS A 40 -33.27 -15.64 38.76
N THR A 41 -32.58 -15.44 37.64
CA THR A 41 -33.20 -15.07 36.39
C THR A 41 -32.43 -15.72 35.23
N GLU A 42 -33.19 -16.11 34.22
CA GLU A 42 -32.93 -17.03 33.14
C GLU A 42 -31.76 -16.64 32.19
N ALA A 43 -31.25 -17.68 31.60
CA ALA A 43 -30.18 -17.74 30.62
C ALA A 43 -30.46 -16.93 29.34
N ALA A 44 -29.56 -16.05 29.00
CA ALA A 44 -29.27 -15.66 27.64
C ALA A 44 -27.94 -16.31 27.26
N ALA A 45 -27.95 -17.10 26.21
CA ALA A 45 -26.79 -17.76 25.67
C ALA A 45 -25.83 -16.70 25.08
N THR A 46 -24.76 -16.42 25.78
CA THR A 46 -23.60 -15.76 25.20
C THR A 46 -22.72 -16.86 24.57
N THR A 47 -22.55 -16.79 23.26
CA THR A 47 -21.52 -17.51 22.54
C THR A 47 -20.18 -17.10 23.13
N GLU A 48 -19.54 -18.01 23.85
CA GLU A 48 -18.15 -17.85 24.27
C GLU A 48 -17.28 -17.80 23.01
N ALA A 49 -16.59 -16.67 22.82
CA ALA A 49 -15.41 -16.63 21.99
C ALA A 49 -14.40 -17.60 22.59
N GLY A 50 -14.07 -18.64 21.85
CA GLY A 50 -13.13 -19.67 22.27
C GLY A 50 -11.79 -19.04 22.61
N GLY A 51 -11.42 -19.05 23.88
CA GLY A 51 -10.06 -18.86 24.32
C GLY A 51 -9.20 -19.99 23.73
N GLY A 52 -8.35 -19.66 22.78
CA GLY A 52 -7.39 -20.58 22.20
C GLY A 52 -6.50 -21.13 23.32
N THR A 53 -6.61 -22.41 23.57
CA THR A 53 -5.59 -23.15 24.33
C THR A 53 -4.33 -23.13 23.44
N ALA A 54 -3.21 -22.62 24.00
CA ALA A 54 -1.90 -22.74 23.37
C ALA A 54 -1.71 -24.20 22.88
N GLU A 55 -1.51 -24.39 21.58
CA GLU A 55 -1.20 -25.70 21.03
C GLU A 55 0.17 -26.11 21.54
N ALA A 56 0.24 -27.32 22.11
CA ALA A 56 1.41 -27.83 22.81
C ALA A 56 2.63 -27.96 21.89
N SER A 57 3.74 -27.37 22.33
CA SER A 57 5.15 -27.57 21.96
C SER A 57 5.45 -28.39 20.69
N GLY A 58 5.66 -27.71 19.59
CA GLY A 58 6.47 -28.18 18.46
C GLY A 58 7.98 -28.06 18.77
N ASN A 59 8.83 -28.58 17.88
CA ASN A 59 10.24 -28.28 17.96
C ASN A 59 10.45 -26.75 17.78
N PRO A 60 11.39 -26.11 18.53
CA PRO A 60 11.68 -24.72 18.32
C PRO A 60 12.07 -24.45 16.87
N VAL A 61 11.35 -23.54 16.22
CA VAL A 61 11.59 -23.16 14.83
C VAL A 61 11.71 -21.65 14.70
N THR A 62 12.61 -21.18 13.83
CA THR A 62 12.73 -19.78 13.46
C THR A 62 12.31 -19.61 12.02
N LEU A 63 11.30 -18.75 11.78
CA LEU A 63 10.89 -18.29 10.46
C LEU A 63 11.56 -16.97 10.16
N ARG A 64 12.25 -16.89 9.02
CA ARG A 64 12.72 -15.64 8.42
C ARG A 64 11.63 -15.09 7.54
N THR A 65 11.15 -13.89 7.85
CA THR A 65 10.08 -13.23 7.11
C THR A 65 10.55 -11.91 6.51
N VAL A 66 10.01 -11.57 5.35
CA VAL A 66 10.19 -10.29 4.67
C VAL A 66 8.84 -9.82 4.16
N SER A 67 8.52 -8.56 4.37
CA SER A 67 7.26 -7.96 3.92
C SER A 67 7.47 -6.53 3.47
N MET A 68 6.61 -6.05 2.57
CA MET A 68 6.50 -4.62 2.25
C MET A 68 5.80 -3.83 3.37
N PHE A 69 5.21 -4.49 4.35
CA PHE A 69 4.55 -3.87 5.50
C PHE A 69 5.56 -3.45 6.58
N GLY A 70 6.56 -2.64 6.19
CA GLY A 70 7.61 -2.13 7.06
C GLY A 70 7.88 -0.63 6.81
N GLY A 71 8.84 -0.07 7.52
CA GLY A 71 9.22 1.34 7.36
C GLY A 71 8.07 2.29 7.65
N THR A 72 7.56 2.98 6.61
CA THR A 72 6.45 3.95 6.68
C THR A 72 5.12 3.39 6.17
N ASP A 73 5.04 2.08 5.85
CA ASP A 73 3.80 1.47 5.37
C ASP A 73 2.70 1.52 6.45
N PRO A 74 1.45 1.91 6.12
CA PRO A 74 0.35 2.01 7.08
C PRO A 74 -0.05 0.66 7.69
N ASN A 75 0.27 -0.46 7.05
CA ASN A 75 -0.01 -1.79 7.55
C ASN A 75 1.03 -2.30 8.57
N LYS A 76 2.14 -1.56 8.79
CA LYS A 76 3.25 -1.99 9.63
C LYS A 76 2.80 -2.38 11.05
N GLU A 77 2.06 -1.50 11.71
CA GLU A 77 1.63 -1.76 13.10
C GLU A 77 0.70 -2.98 13.18
N THR A 78 -0.16 -3.16 12.18
CA THR A 78 -1.05 -4.33 12.08
C THR A 78 -0.24 -5.62 11.86
N TYR A 79 0.73 -5.58 10.96
CA TYR A 79 1.63 -6.70 10.68
C TYR A 79 2.43 -7.13 11.93
N GLU A 80 3.07 -6.16 12.60
CA GLU A 80 3.82 -6.40 13.83
C GLU A 80 2.93 -6.93 14.97
N ALA A 81 1.69 -6.43 15.09
CA ALA A 81 0.75 -6.90 16.10
C ALA A 81 0.31 -8.35 15.84
N ILE A 82 0.01 -8.72 14.59
CA ILE A 82 -0.33 -10.11 14.22
C ILE A 82 0.87 -11.02 14.46
N ASN A 83 2.09 -10.62 14.11
CA ASN A 83 3.32 -11.37 14.38
C ASN A 83 3.50 -11.65 15.86
N LYS A 84 3.27 -10.64 16.70
CA LYS A 84 3.37 -10.78 18.15
C LYS A 84 2.34 -11.76 18.70
N GLU A 85 1.07 -11.61 18.34
CA GLU A 85 -0.02 -12.50 18.75
C GLU A 85 0.21 -13.95 18.28
N PHE A 86 0.74 -14.10 17.06
CA PHE A 86 1.14 -15.39 16.51
C PHE A 86 2.22 -16.09 17.36
N MET A 87 3.28 -15.39 17.76
CA MET A 87 4.30 -15.94 18.65
C MET A 87 3.79 -16.20 20.07
N GLU A 88 2.80 -15.44 20.55
CA GLU A 88 2.13 -15.72 21.83
C GLU A 88 1.26 -16.99 21.76
N GLN A 89 0.65 -17.26 20.59
CA GLN A 89 -0.15 -18.46 20.36
C GLN A 89 0.71 -19.71 20.14
N TYR A 90 1.85 -19.56 19.45
CA TYR A 90 2.78 -20.64 19.09
C TYR A 90 4.16 -20.36 19.69
N ASP A 91 4.33 -20.61 20.97
CA ASP A 91 5.53 -20.26 21.76
C ASP A 91 6.83 -20.95 21.30
N TYR A 92 6.71 -21.99 20.46
CA TYR A 92 7.84 -22.68 19.82
C TYR A 92 8.28 -22.02 18.51
N ILE A 93 7.55 -21.01 17.97
CA ILE A 93 7.88 -20.31 16.73
C ILE A 93 8.46 -18.92 17.07
N THR A 94 9.63 -18.64 16.52
CA THR A 94 10.24 -17.31 16.56
C THR A 94 10.22 -16.71 15.14
N ILE A 95 9.80 -15.45 15.01
CA ILE A 95 9.83 -14.71 13.75
C ILE A 95 11.08 -13.81 13.76
N GLU A 96 11.96 -13.99 12.77
CA GLU A 96 13.02 -13.06 12.41
C GLU A 96 12.56 -12.24 11.19
N ASP A 97 11.99 -11.08 11.46
CA ASP A 97 11.41 -10.21 10.43
C ASP A 97 12.41 -9.16 9.93
N ASN A 98 12.45 -8.97 8.60
CA ASN A 98 13.25 -7.93 7.94
C ASN A 98 12.38 -7.14 6.95
N SER A 99 11.20 -6.74 7.38
CA SER A 99 10.24 -5.98 6.58
C SER A 99 10.65 -4.51 6.45
N GLN A 100 10.47 -3.93 5.26
CA GLN A 100 10.84 -2.56 4.93
C GLN A 100 9.78 -1.91 4.03
N THR A 101 9.92 -0.62 3.77
CA THR A 101 9.15 0.06 2.73
C THR A 101 9.50 -0.53 1.36
N SER A 102 8.50 -0.74 0.49
CA SER A 102 8.65 -1.39 -0.81
C SER A 102 9.17 -0.43 -1.90
N ASP A 103 10.32 0.20 -1.65
CA ASP A 103 11.01 1.01 -2.65
C ASP A 103 11.84 0.17 -3.64
N GLU A 104 12.44 0.82 -4.64
CA GLU A 104 13.23 0.14 -5.67
C GLU A 104 14.50 -0.54 -5.11
N GLU A 105 15.08 0.00 -4.02
CA GLU A 105 16.25 -0.58 -3.36
C GLU A 105 15.87 -1.88 -2.64
N TRP A 106 14.73 -1.89 -1.95
CA TRP A 106 14.19 -3.08 -1.31
C TRP A 106 13.83 -4.17 -2.34
N LYS A 107 13.17 -3.82 -3.44
CA LYS A 107 12.85 -4.77 -4.53
C LYS A 107 14.12 -5.40 -5.13
N ALA A 108 15.16 -4.58 -5.34
CA ALA A 108 16.44 -5.07 -5.83
C ALA A 108 17.13 -6.01 -4.83
N ALA A 109 17.06 -5.73 -3.52
CA ALA A 109 17.60 -6.58 -2.47
C ALA A 109 16.88 -7.93 -2.40
N VAL A 110 15.54 -7.95 -2.49
CA VAL A 110 14.75 -9.19 -2.57
C VAL A 110 15.17 -10.04 -3.76
N ASN A 111 15.26 -9.45 -4.96
CA ASN A 111 15.70 -10.15 -6.17
C ASN A 111 17.11 -10.74 -6.03
N ALA A 112 18.02 -10.00 -5.38
CA ALA A 112 19.38 -10.48 -5.11
C ALA A 112 19.37 -11.69 -4.15
N ASP A 113 18.62 -11.63 -3.06
CA ASP A 113 18.49 -12.72 -2.09
C ASP A 113 17.96 -14.00 -2.74
N PHE A 114 16.92 -13.91 -3.56
CA PHE A 114 16.42 -15.04 -4.33
C PHE A 114 17.47 -15.60 -5.30
N SER A 115 18.24 -14.74 -5.95
CA SER A 115 19.26 -15.17 -6.93
C SER A 115 20.41 -15.93 -6.29
N VAL A 116 20.82 -15.58 -5.05
CA VAL A 116 21.97 -16.21 -4.37
C VAL A 116 21.60 -17.32 -3.39
N GLY A 117 20.31 -17.63 -3.21
CA GLY A 117 19.87 -18.70 -2.29
C GLY A 117 19.73 -18.23 -0.84
N ASN A 118 19.56 -16.94 -0.62
CA ASN A 118 19.33 -16.33 0.69
C ASN A 118 17.86 -15.91 0.91
N GLU A 119 16.94 -16.44 0.12
CA GLU A 119 15.51 -16.16 0.24
C GLU A 119 14.99 -16.40 1.66
N PRO A 120 13.99 -15.62 2.13
CA PRO A 120 13.30 -15.84 3.41
C PRO A 120 12.49 -17.14 3.38
N ASP A 121 11.92 -17.53 4.51
CA ASP A 121 11.00 -18.65 4.60
C ASP A 121 9.60 -18.27 4.10
N VAL A 122 9.13 -17.06 4.45
CA VAL A 122 7.89 -16.45 3.97
C VAL A 122 8.18 -15.03 3.48
N ILE A 123 7.58 -14.64 2.35
CA ILE A 123 7.67 -13.28 1.84
C ILE A 123 6.28 -12.77 1.44
N GLN A 124 5.96 -11.54 1.84
CA GLN A 124 4.86 -10.76 1.29
C GLN A 124 5.45 -9.83 0.20
N PHE A 125 5.06 -10.05 -1.05
CA PHE A 125 5.64 -9.41 -2.21
C PHE A 125 4.59 -9.20 -3.31
N PHE A 126 4.99 -8.50 -4.38
CA PHE A 126 4.17 -8.30 -5.56
C PHE A 126 3.81 -9.62 -6.25
N THR A 127 2.71 -9.63 -7.02
CA THR A 127 2.25 -10.79 -7.78
C THR A 127 2.26 -10.54 -9.30
N ASP A 128 2.39 -9.29 -9.70
CA ASP A 128 2.50 -8.82 -11.09
C ASP A 128 3.92 -9.01 -11.69
N ALA A 129 4.23 -8.34 -12.79
CA ALA A 129 5.53 -8.42 -13.47
C ALA A 129 6.73 -8.05 -12.57
N THR A 130 6.52 -7.33 -11.47
CA THR A 130 7.56 -7.04 -10.48
C THR A 130 8.10 -8.33 -9.83
N ALA A 131 7.26 -9.36 -9.75
CA ALA A 131 7.65 -10.66 -9.21
C ALA A 131 8.35 -11.60 -10.20
N ASP A 132 8.38 -11.30 -11.50
CA ASP A 132 8.88 -12.21 -12.53
C ASP A 132 10.29 -12.72 -12.24
N SER A 133 11.16 -11.86 -11.71
CA SER A 133 12.54 -12.23 -11.35
C SER A 133 12.59 -13.30 -10.25
N ILE A 134 11.75 -13.22 -9.22
CA ILE A 134 11.70 -14.23 -8.16
C ILE A 134 10.98 -15.50 -8.62
N ILE A 135 9.94 -15.37 -9.46
CA ILE A 135 9.23 -16.50 -10.08
C ILE A 135 10.19 -17.32 -10.95
N ALA A 136 11.02 -16.66 -11.76
CA ALA A 136 12.02 -17.32 -12.63
C ALA A 136 13.05 -18.15 -11.85
N THR A 137 13.23 -17.93 -10.55
CA THR A 137 14.13 -18.75 -9.71
C THR A 137 13.56 -20.12 -9.37
N ASP A 138 12.27 -20.35 -9.62
CA ASP A 138 11.52 -21.59 -9.25
C ASP A 138 11.61 -21.93 -7.75
N LYS A 139 11.60 -20.92 -6.86
CA LYS A 139 11.77 -21.11 -5.42
C LYS A 139 10.49 -20.92 -4.59
N LEU A 140 9.37 -20.68 -5.23
CA LEU A 140 8.08 -20.47 -4.58
C LEU A 140 7.16 -21.68 -4.75
N VAL A 141 6.33 -21.96 -3.76
CA VAL A 141 5.38 -23.07 -3.76
C VAL A 141 4.03 -22.60 -4.27
N SER A 142 3.35 -23.41 -5.08
CA SER A 142 1.99 -23.10 -5.53
C SER A 142 0.96 -23.33 -4.42
N ILE A 143 -0.15 -22.60 -4.45
CA ILE A 143 -1.28 -22.82 -3.53
C ILE A 143 -1.86 -24.23 -3.73
N GLU A 144 -1.86 -24.73 -4.96
CA GLU A 144 -2.30 -26.10 -5.28
C GLU A 144 -1.47 -27.16 -4.52
N ASP A 145 -0.13 -27.05 -4.56
CA ASP A 145 0.77 -27.97 -3.85
C ASP A 145 0.60 -27.86 -2.33
N ILE A 146 0.40 -26.64 -1.81
CA ILE A 146 0.18 -26.44 -0.37
C ILE A 146 -1.15 -27.08 0.05
N ARG A 147 -2.23 -26.85 -0.70
CA ARG A 147 -3.55 -27.43 -0.42
C ARG A 147 -3.61 -28.95 -0.54
N ALA A 148 -2.68 -29.58 -1.23
CA ALA A 148 -2.56 -31.04 -1.26
C ALA A 148 -2.22 -31.64 0.12
N GLU A 149 -1.48 -30.89 0.95
CA GLU A 149 -1.13 -31.31 2.32
C GLU A 149 -1.94 -30.56 3.41
N TYR A 150 -2.32 -29.30 3.14
CA TYR A 150 -3.10 -28.41 4.01
C TYR A 150 -4.38 -27.92 3.31
N PRO A 151 -5.44 -28.75 3.26
CA PRO A 151 -6.64 -28.44 2.49
C PRO A 151 -7.34 -27.12 2.84
N ASP A 152 -7.17 -26.63 4.08
CA ASP A 152 -7.77 -25.40 4.58
C ASP A 152 -6.87 -24.16 4.32
N TYR A 153 -5.73 -24.30 3.64
CA TYR A 153 -4.86 -23.19 3.31
C TYR A 153 -5.56 -22.20 2.39
N ALA A 154 -5.58 -20.92 2.79
CA ALA A 154 -6.29 -19.84 2.11
C ALA A 154 -7.80 -20.09 1.92
N ALA A 155 -8.45 -20.86 2.81
CA ALA A 155 -9.87 -21.16 2.73
C ALA A 155 -10.76 -19.92 2.98
N ASP A 156 -10.28 -18.95 3.74
CA ASP A 156 -10.97 -17.68 3.97
C ASP A 156 -10.84 -16.69 2.80
N THR A 157 -9.92 -16.93 1.86
CA THR A 157 -9.65 -16.02 0.75
C THR A 157 -10.62 -16.28 -0.41
N LEU A 158 -11.21 -15.20 -0.95
CA LEU A 158 -12.10 -15.27 -2.11
C LEU A 158 -11.36 -15.82 -3.34
N ASP A 159 -11.99 -16.73 -4.08
CA ASP A 159 -11.40 -17.29 -5.31
C ASP A 159 -11.04 -16.20 -6.33
N SER A 160 -11.86 -15.15 -6.43
CA SER A 160 -11.59 -14.01 -7.32
C SER A 160 -10.34 -13.25 -6.90
N ALA A 161 -10.05 -13.18 -5.59
CA ALA A 161 -8.87 -12.54 -5.07
C ALA A 161 -7.60 -13.39 -5.31
N LEU A 162 -7.68 -14.71 -5.14
CA LEU A 162 -6.58 -15.62 -5.50
C LEU A 162 -6.27 -15.54 -6.99
N GLN A 163 -7.29 -15.52 -7.84
CA GLN A 163 -7.12 -15.38 -9.27
C GLN A 163 -6.51 -14.02 -9.66
N ALA A 164 -6.93 -12.93 -9.00
CA ALA A 164 -6.36 -11.60 -9.23
C ALA A 164 -4.90 -11.51 -8.76
N ALA A 165 -4.50 -12.28 -7.74
CA ALA A 165 -3.14 -12.39 -7.23
C ALA A 165 -2.30 -13.46 -7.94
N ALA A 166 -2.81 -14.12 -8.98
CA ALA A 166 -2.04 -15.07 -9.77
C ALA A 166 -0.85 -14.36 -10.46
N ASN A 167 0.29 -15.03 -10.50
CA ASN A 167 1.47 -14.47 -11.15
C ASN A 167 1.30 -14.38 -12.68
N THR A 168 2.21 -13.68 -13.35
CA THR A 168 2.16 -13.45 -14.81
C THR A 168 2.15 -14.75 -15.63
N ASP A 169 2.64 -15.87 -15.09
CA ASP A 169 2.54 -17.21 -15.66
C ASP A 169 1.20 -17.92 -15.40
N GLY A 170 0.28 -17.26 -14.73
CA GLY A 170 -1.06 -17.77 -14.41
C GLY A 170 -1.11 -18.71 -13.21
N VAL A 171 -0.02 -18.90 -12.48
CA VAL A 171 0.03 -19.79 -11.31
C VAL A 171 -0.25 -19.02 -10.03
N GLU A 172 -1.20 -19.51 -9.24
CA GLU A 172 -1.51 -18.98 -7.91
C GLU A 172 -0.46 -19.46 -6.89
N ARG A 173 0.35 -18.53 -6.35
CA ARG A 173 1.37 -18.80 -5.33
C ARG A 173 1.21 -17.94 -4.10
N ALA A 174 0.63 -16.76 -4.25
CA ALA A 174 0.48 -15.78 -3.20
C ALA A 174 -0.95 -15.76 -2.64
N VAL A 175 -1.07 -15.63 -1.32
CA VAL A 175 -2.35 -15.37 -0.66
C VAL A 175 -2.44 -13.88 -0.32
N PRO A 176 -3.34 -13.11 -0.94
CA PRO A 176 -3.47 -11.67 -0.70
C PRO A 176 -4.16 -11.36 0.63
N THR A 177 -3.91 -10.14 1.14
CA THR A 177 -4.62 -9.59 2.31
C THR A 177 -5.70 -8.60 1.89
N THR A 178 -5.30 -7.54 1.19
CA THR A 178 -6.19 -6.48 0.70
C THR A 178 -5.79 -6.09 -0.72
N GLY A 179 -6.72 -5.48 -1.44
CA GLY A 179 -6.40 -4.75 -2.66
C GLY A 179 -5.87 -3.34 -2.36
N TYR A 180 -5.58 -2.60 -3.42
CA TYR A 180 -5.21 -1.20 -3.39
C TYR A 180 -6.06 -0.40 -4.37
N TRP A 181 -6.05 0.91 -4.20
CA TRP A 181 -6.66 1.89 -5.10
C TRP A 181 -5.76 3.12 -5.18
N GLU A 182 -5.84 3.83 -6.29
CA GLU A 182 -5.31 5.18 -6.46
C GLU A 182 -6.46 6.16 -6.58
N GLY A 183 -6.33 7.37 -6.04
CA GLY A 183 -7.40 8.34 -6.03
C GLY A 183 -6.92 9.76 -5.79
N LEU A 184 -7.78 10.73 -6.06
CA LEU A 184 -7.49 12.15 -5.89
C LEU A 184 -7.83 12.60 -4.48
N TYR A 185 -6.80 12.82 -3.66
CA TYR A 185 -6.90 13.41 -2.33
C TYR A 185 -7.11 14.91 -2.45
N CYS A 186 -8.05 15.46 -1.70
CA CYS A 186 -8.38 16.88 -1.68
C CYS A 186 -8.37 17.44 -0.26
N ASN A 187 -7.74 18.58 -0.04
CA ASN A 187 -7.87 19.40 1.16
C ASN A 187 -9.20 20.18 1.10
N LYS A 188 -10.28 19.57 1.55
CA LYS A 188 -11.65 20.10 1.42
C LYS A 188 -11.82 21.50 2.02
N ASP A 189 -11.15 21.80 3.11
CA ASP A 189 -11.18 23.11 3.74
C ASP A 189 -10.59 24.21 2.86
N LEU A 190 -9.61 23.91 1.98
CA LEU A 190 -9.16 24.86 0.98
C LEU A 190 -10.22 25.12 -0.09
N PHE A 191 -10.95 24.09 -0.54
CA PHE A 191 -12.07 24.27 -1.44
C PHE A 191 -13.17 25.13 -0.81
N ASP A 192 -13.57 24.81 0.43
CA ASP A 192 -14.57 25.58 1.19
C ASP A 192 -14.12 27.04 1.40
N GLN A 193 -12.85 27.29 1.65
CA GLN A 193 -12.29 28.64 1.85
C GLN A 193 -12.46 29.55 0.62
N TYR A 194 -12.45 28.98 -0.58
CA TYR A 194 -12.57 29.73 -1.84
C TYR A 194 -13.92 29.53 -2.53
N ASP A 195 -14.94 29.04 -1.82
CA ASP A 195 -16.28 28.77 -2.35
C ASP A 195 -16.25 27.86 -3.61
N LEU A 196 -15.34 26.83 -3.61
CA LEU A 196 -15.21 25.85 -4.68
C LEU A 196 -15.90 24.55 -4.27
N GLU A 197 -16.64 23.95 -5.20
CA GLU A 197 -17.02 22.55 -5.12
C GLU A 197 -15.84 21.65 -5.48
N LEU A 198 -15.80 20.43 -4.92
CA LEU A 198 -14.82 19.42 -5.30
C LEU A 198 -14.98 19.09 -6.79
N PRO A 199 -13.88 18.93 -7.55
CA PRO A 199 -13.99 18.73 -9.00
C PRO A 199 -14.60 17.37 -9.35
N THR A 200 -15.62 17.38 -10.21
CA THR A 200 -16.33 16.19 -10.70
C THR A 200 -16.16 15.97 -12.21
N ASP A 201 -15.62 16.98 -12.91
CA ASP A 201 -15.32 16.98 -14.33
C ASP A 201 -14.12 17.89 -14.64
N TRP A 202 -13.66 17.86 -15.89
CA TRP A 202 -12.51 18.66 -16.31
C TRP A 202 -12.74 20.18 -16.15
N ALA A 203 -13.94 20.66 -16.40
CA ALA A 203 -14.24 22.10 -16.31
C ALA A 203 -14.19 22.62 -14.87
N SER A 204 -14.68 21.83 -13.91
CA SER A 204 -14.56 22.13 -12.48
C SER A 204 -13.11 22.01 -12.00
N MET A 205 -12.33 21.05 -12.52
CA MET A 205 -10.89 20.91 -12.27
C MET A 205 -10.12 22.14 -12.75
N GLU A 206 -10.36 22.62 -13.99
CA GLU A 206 -9.75 23.86 -14.51
C GLU A 206 -10.09 25.07 -13.64
N THR A 207 -11.33 25.16 -13.18
CA THR A 207 -11.79 26.24 -12.29
C THR A 207 -11.02 26.21 -10.96
N ALA A 208 -10.88 25.03 -10.36
CA ALA A 208 -10.14 24.85 -9.12
C ALA A 208 -8.66 25.23 -9.29
N ILE A 209 -7.99 24.70 -10.33
CA ILE A 209 -6.59 25.02 -10.63
C ILE A 209 -6.38 26.53 -10.76
N LYS A 210 -7.22 27.21 -11.54
CA LYS A 210 -7.13 28.66 -11.75
C LYS A 210 -7.32 29.43 -10.44
N THR A 211 -8.34 29.09 -9.67
CA THR A 211 -8.65 29.78 -8.41
C THR A 211 -7.54 29.61 -7.39
N PHE A 212 -7.02 28.40 -7.20
CA PHE A 212 -5.91 28.17 -6.27
C PHE A 212 -4.65 28.91 -6.69
N LYS A 213 -4.28 28.84 -7.97
CA LYS A 213 -3.12 29.57 -8.48
C LYS A 213 -3.24 31.09 -8.29
N GLU A 214 -4.40 31.68 -8.53
CA GLU A 214 -4.66 33.11 -8.32
C GLU A 214 -4.54 33.53 -6.84
N ASN A 215 -4.59 32.58 -5.90
CA ASN A 215 -4.51 32.78 -4.46
C ASN A 215 -3.23 32.22 -3.83
N ASP A 216 -2.18 31.98 -4.63
CA ASP A 216 -0.87 31.48 -4.18
C ASP A 216 -0.93 30.10 -3.49
N ILE A 217 -1.96 29.29 -3.77
CA ILE A 217 -2.06 27.89 -3.37
C ILE A 217 -1.62 27.03 -4.55
N ILE A 218 -0.78 26.03 -4.30
CA ILE A 218 -0.40 25.04 -5.30
C ILE A 218 -1.64 24.20 -5.63
N PRO A 219 -2.12 24.16 -6.88
CA PRO A 219 -3.32 23.37 -7.19
C PRO A 219 -3.12 21.87 -6.97
N ILE A 220 -1.99 21.31 -7.45
CA ILE A 220 -1.70 19.88 -7.45
C ILE A 220 -0.28 19.64 -6.90
N ALA A 221 -0.16 18.90 -5.81
CA ALA A 221 1.12 18.39 -5.34
C ALA A 221 1.53 17.21 -6.25
N CYS A 222 2.55 17.43 -7.07
CA CYS A 222 3.09 16.39 -7.96
C CYS A 222 4.55 16.65 -8.26
N SER A 223 5.39 15.62 -8.19
CA SER A 223 6.75 15.61 -8.72
C SER A 223 6.75 14.98 -10.11
N LEU A 224 7.03 15.75 -11.15
CA LEU A 224 7.15 15.21 -12.50
C LEU A 224 8.48 14.50 -12.75
N ASN A 225 9.46 14.73 -11.89
CA ASN A 225 10.78 14.10 -11.97
C ASN A 225 10.83 12.71 -11.30
N ASN A 226 10.06 12.51 -10.23
CA ASN A 226 10.18 11.33 -9.40
C ASN A 226 8.96 10.40 -9.50
N VAL A 227 7.75 10.93 -9.25
CA VAL A 227 6.53 10.13 -9.16
C VAL A 227 5.38 10.75 -9.97
N PRO A 228 5.49 10.84 -11.31
CA PRO A 228 4.36 11.28 -12.15
C PRO A 228 3.40 10.14 -12.48
N HIS A 229 3.68 8.89 -12.08
CA HIS A 229 3.02 7.69 -12.60
C HIS A 229 1.52 7.64 -12.28
N TYR A 230 1.04 8.06 -11.12
CA TYR A 230 -0.40 8.10 -10.86
C TYR A 230 -1.13 8.99 -11.87
N TRP A 231 -0.57 10.15 -12.21
CA TRP A 231 -1.12 11.03 -13.24
C TRP A 231 -1.02 10.42 -14.63
N ILE A 232 0.08 9.71 -14.96
CA ILE A 232 0.22 8.97 -16.23
C ILE A 232 -0.94 8.00 -16.38
N GLU A 233 -1.17 7.18 -15.33
CA GLU A 233 -2.18 6.13 -15.34
C GLU A 233 -3.58 6.69 -15.54
N PHE A 234 -4.00 7.68 -14.74
CA PHE A 234 -5.35 8.24 -14.86
C PHE A 234 -5.56 9.02 -16.16
N LEU A 235 -4.59 9.82 -16.58
CA LEU A 235 -4.69 10.57 -17.84
C LEU A 235 -4.79 9.62 -19.03
N MET A 236 -3.98 8.56 -19.08
CA MET A 236 -4.06 7.55 -20.13
C MET A 236 -5.37 6.76 -20.04
N LEU A 237 -5.79 6.28 -18.87
CA LEU A 237 -7.04 5.54 -18.66
C LEU A 237 -8.24 6.33 -19.18
N TYR A 238 -8.37 7.58 -18.72
CA TYR A 238 -9.53 8.39 -19.09
C TYR A 238 -9.54 8.78 -20.58
N ALA A 239 -8.38 9.08 -21.15
CA ALA A 239 -8.30 9.42 -22.57
C ALA A 239 -8.49 8.21 -23.50
N SER A 240 -8.04 7.01 -23.12
CA SER A 240 -8.10 5.81 -23.98
C SER A 240 -9.32 4.93 -23.76
N GLY A 241 -9.91 4.95 -22.55
CA GLY A 241 -10.91 3.96 -22.14
C GLY A 241 -10.25 2.63 -21.71
N VAL A 242 -11.00 1.82 -20.97
CA VAL A 242 -10.51 0.60 -20.33
C VAL A 242 -9.85 -0.37 -21.31
N ASP A 243 -10.48 -0.66 -22.44
CA ASP A 243 -10.01 -1.67 -23.39
C ASP A 243 -8.66 -1.30 -24.03
N GLU A 244 -8.48 -0.03 -24.44
CA GLU A 244 -7.21 0.43 -25.02
C GLU A 244 -6.16 0.57 -23.92
N TYR A 245 -6.53 1.08 -22.75
CA TYR A 245 -5.62 1.25 -21.61
C TYR A 245 -5.04 -0.09 -21.12
N THR A 246 -5.84 -1.16 -21.03
CA THR A 246 -5.41 -2.48 -20.55
C THR A 246 -4.69 -3.31 -21.61
N SER A 247 -4.60 -2.84 -22.85
CA SER A 247 -3.86 -3.51 -23.92
C SER A 247 -2.32 -3.33 -23.77
N ILE A 248 -1.54 -4.20 -24.41
CA ILE A 248 -0.11 -4.01 -24.64
C ILE A 248 0.07 -3.65 -26.11
N PRO A 249 0.12 -2.36 -26.46
CA PRO A 249 0.19 -1.93 -27.84
C PRO A 249 1.59 -2.10 -28.44
N THR A 250 1.69 -2.21 -29.76
CA THR A 250 2.98 -2.26 -30.49
C THR A 250 3.47 -0.90 -30.99
N SER A 251 2.65 0.13 -30.85
CA SER A 251 2.95 1.54 -31.13
C SER A 251 2.03 2.42 -30.32
N ALA A 252 2.38 3.70 -30.15
CA ALA A 252 1.64 4.66 -29.36
C ALA A 252 0.14 4.74 -29.77
N PRO A 253 -0.80 4.32 -28.92
CA PRO A 253 -2.22 4.47 -29.19
C PRO A 253 -2.67 5.93 -29.08
N GLU A 254 -3.70 6.32 -29.83
CA GLU A 254 -4.19 7.72 -29.82
C GLU A 254 -4.63 8.18 -28.43
N GLY A 255 -5.28 7.30 -27.65
CA GLY A 255 -5.73 7.63 -26.30
C GLY A 255 -4.58 7.85 -25.33
N TRP A 256 -3.52 7.02 -25.40
CA TRP A 256 -2.32 7.21 -24.58
C TRP A 256 -1.63 8.53 -24.90
N VAL A 257 -1.49 8.86 -26.20
CA VAL A 257 -0.90 10.13 -26.65
C VAL A 257 -1.69 11.31 -26.10
N LYS A 258 -3.03 11.32 -26.26
CA LYS A 258 -3.90 12.36 -25.70
C LYS A 258 -3.80 12.48 -24.20
N GLY A 259 -3.72 11.35 -23.48
CA GLY A 259 -3.54 11.34 -22.02
C GLY A 259 -2.25 12.04 -21.62
N LEU A 260 -1.12 11.68 -22.22
CA LEU A 260 0.18 12.28 -21.88
C LEU A 260 0.31 13.76 -22.32
N GLU A 261 -0.36 14.18 -23.39
CA GLU A 261 -0.41 15.60 -23.78
C GLU A 261 -1.05 16.48 -22.69
N MET A 262 -1.88 15.91 -21.81
CA MET A 262 -2.48 16.62 -20.68
C MET A 262 -1.45 17.14 -19.67
N PHE A 263 -0.27 16.50 -19.56
CA PHE A 263 0.80 17.03 -18.71
C PHE A 263 1.23 18.43 -19.14
N LYS A 264 1.32 18.67 -20.45
CA LYS A 264 1.62 20.01 -20.97
C LYS A 264 0.47 20.98 -20.66
N THR A 265 -0.76 20.57 -20.84
CA THR A 265 -1.95 21.37 -20.52
C THR A 265 -1.97 21.78 -19.05
N LEU A 266 -1.79 20.84 -18.13
CA LEU A 266 -1.72 21.08 -16.69
C LEU A 266 -0.56 22.01 -16.31
N ARG A 267 0.63 21.80 -16.90
CA ARG A 267 1.79 22.68 -16.70
C ARG A 267 1.52 24.10 -17.18
N ASP A 268 0.96 24.28 -18.37
CA ASP A 268 0.65 25.60 -18.95
C ASP A 268 -0.39 26.35 -18.09
N MET A 269 -1.29 25.64 -17.43
CA MET A 269 -2.23 26.20 -16.45
C MET A 269 -1.55 26.57 -15.13
N GLY A 270 -0.32 26.09 -14.88
CA GLY A 270 0.41 26.24 -13.62
C GLY A 270 -0.17 25.39 -12.50
N ALA A 271 -0.60 24.18 -12.82
CA ALA A 271 -1.21 23.25 -11.89
C ALA A 271 -0.22 22.69 -10.86
N PHE A 272 1.07 22.56 -11.22
CA PHE A 272 2.11 21.94 -10.42
C PHE A 272 2.98 22.95 -9.66
N PRO A 273 3.76 22.53 -8.64
CA PRO A 273 4.79 23.35 -8.02
C PRO A 273 5.79 23.90 -9.07
N GLU A 274 6.37 25.06 -8.83
CA GLU A 274 7.37 25.66 -9.75
C GLU A 274 8.62 24.78 -9.92
N ASP A 275 8.98 24.02 -8.88
CA ASP A 275 10.14 23.13 -8.81
C ASP A 275 9.79 21.65 -9.07
N THR A 276 8.60 21.35 -9.62
CA THR A 276 8.09 20.00 -9.92
C THR A 276 9.06 19.10 -10.69
N ASP A 277 9.98 19.67 -11.46
CA ASP A 277 10.96 18.95 -12.28
C ASP A 277 12.20 18.46 -11.49
N THR A 278 12.32 18.86 -10.22
CA THR A 278 13.55 18.66 -9.43
C THR A 278 13.31 18.15 -8.01
N VAL A 279 12.08 18.22 -7.53
CA VAL A 279 11.69 17.75 -6.18
C VAL A 279 11.32 16.27 -6.21
N ASP A 280 11.27 15.67 -5.04
CA ASP A 280 10.81 14.30 -4.84
C ASP A 280 9.35 14.24 -4.37
N ASP A 281 8.80 13.04 -4.34
CA ASP A 281 7.44 12.74 -3.91
C ASP A 281 7.24 13.05 -2.41
N ALA A 282 8.22 12.76 -1.57
CA ALA A 282 8.14 13.05 -0.13
C ALA A 282 7.92 14.55 0.14
N TYR A 283 8.58 15.41 -0.62
CA TYR A 283 8.40 16.86 -0.55
C TYR A 283 7.01 17.28 -1.03
N THR A 284 6.55 16.78 -2.18
CA THR A 284 5.22 17.15 -2.71
C THR A 284 4.11 16.64 -1.79
N GLY A 285 4.24 15.43 -1.24
CA GLY A 285 3.33 14.90 -0.23
C GLY A 285 3.29 15.77 1.03
N GLN A 286 4.42 16.33 1.46
CA GLN A 286 4.44 17.28 2.57
C GLN A 286 3.72 18.60 2.23
N LEU A 287 3.83 19.11 0.99
CA LEU A 287 3.08 20.30 0.55
C LEU A 287 1.57 20.10 0.70
N PHE A 288 1.07 18.91 0.37
CA PHE A 288 -0.33 18.56 0.54
C PHE A 288 -0.73 18.51 2.03
N ARG A 289 0.02 17.80 2.87
CA ARG A 289 -0.26 17.69 4.31
C ARG A 289 -0.17 19.04 5.02
N ASP A 290 0.76 19.90 4.60
CA ASP A 290 0.89 21.29 5.12
C ASP A 290 -0.20 22.24 4.60
N LYS A 291 -1.14 21.76 3.77
CA LYS A 291 -2.18 22.57 3.11
C LYS A 291 -1.64 23.71 2.24
N LYS A 292 -0.42 23.53 1.72
CA LYS A 292 0.18 24.41 0.70
C LYS A 292 -0.26 24.01 -0.71
N ALA A 293 -0.70 22.76 -0.87
CA ALA A 293 -1.29 22.24 -2.08
C ALA A 293 -2.74 21.77 -1.83
N ALA A 294 -3.63 21.97 -2.79
CA ALA A 294 -5.05 21.66 -2.66
C ALA A 294 -5.37 20.20 -2.95
N MET A 295 -4.67 19.58 -3.90
CA MET A 295 -4.92 18.22 -4.38
C MET A 295 -3.62 17.42 -4.49
N GLN A 296 -3.73 16.08 -4.31
CA GLN A 296 -2.68 15.10 -4.59
C GLN A 296 -3.30 13.82 -5.14
N LEU A 297 -2.73 13.28 -6.20
CA LEU A 297 -3.11 11.97 -6.71
C LEU A 297 -2.12 10.94 -6.17
N ASP A 298 -2.62 9.95 -5.41
CA ASP A 298 -1.78 8.96 -4.73
C ASP A 298 -2.57 7.67 -4.46
N GLY A 299 -1.90 6.64 -3.96
CA GLY A 299 -2.50 5.36 -3.66
C GLY A 299 -3.05 5.23 -2.23
N SER A 300 -3.69 4.10 -1.95
CA SER A 300 -4.23 3.76 -0.63
C SER A 300 -3.18 3.74 0.50
N TRP A 301 -1.91 3.49 0.15
CA TRP A 301 -0.77 3.56 1.08
C TRP A 301 -0.51 4.96 1.63
N TYR A 302 -0.90 6.01 0.89
CA TYR A 302 -0.77 7.38 1.36
C TYR A 302 -1.79 7.74 2.46
N ALA A 303 -2.90 6.99 2.56
CA ALA A 303 -3.96 7.24 3.55
C ALA A 303 -3.42 7.25 5.00
N GLY A 304 -2.43 6.41 5.31
CA GLY A 304 -1.79 6.38 6.63
C GLY A 304 -1.01 7.66 7.00
N ASN A 305 -0.71 8.53 6.03
CA ASN A 305 -0.02 9.80 6.26
C ASN A 305 -0.98 10.97 6.52
N ILE A 306 -2.30 10.75 6.45
CA ILE A 306 -3.31 11.78 6.61
C ILE A 306 -3.69 11.93 8.08
N GLU A 307 -3.25 13.03 8.70
CA GLU A 307 -3.59 13.37 10.09
C GLU A 307 -4.94 14.13 10.19
N ASP A 308 -5.25 15.01 9.22
CA ASP A 308 -6.49 15.79 9.18
C ASP A 308 -7.61 15.01 8.46
N THR A 309 -8.13 13.99 9.12
CA THR A 309 -9.19 13.12 8.60
C THR A 309 -10.59 13.77 8.57
N ASP A 310 -10.75 14.95 9.16
CA ASP A 310 -12.00 15.71 9.12
C ASP A 310 -12.12 16.59 7.86
N ASN A 311 -10.99 17.05 7.32
CA ASN A 311 -10.95 18.00 6.20
C ASN A 311 -10.26 17.45 4.95
N THR A 312 -9.73 16.23 4.98
CA THR A 312 -9.23 15.54 3.79
C THR A 312 -10.30 14.58 3.27
N VAL A 313 -10.45 14.51 1.96
CA VAL A 313 -11.35 13.56 1.28
C VAL A 313 -10.66 12.96 0.06
N VAL A 314 -11.07 11.77 -0.34
CA VAL A 314 -10.70 11.14 -1.62
C VAL A 314 -11.89 11.22 -2.55
N ILE A 315 -11.65 11.61 -3.79
CA ILE A 315 -12.69 11.72 -4.83
C ILE A 315 -12.29 10.94 -6.08
N ALA A 316 -13.29 10.63 -6.90
CA ALA A 316 -13.05 10.10 -8.25
C ALA A 316 -12.26 11.11 -9.08
N PHE A 317 -11.40 10.61 -9.96
CA PHE A 317 -10.66 11.45 -10.90
C PHE A 317 -11.66 12.21 -11.79
N PRO A 318 -11.53 13.54 -11.93
CA PRO A 318 -12.52 14.38 -12.64
C PRO A 318 -12.49 14.24 -14.17
N GLY A 319 -11.69 13.31 -14.68
CA GLY A 319 -11.64 13.02 -16.12
C GLY A 319 -10.76 13.96 -16.91
N VAL A 320 -10.86 13.84 -18.23
CA VAL A 320 -10.16 14.65 -19.21
C VAL A 320 -11.13 15.09 -20.33
N PRO A 321 -10.81 16.11 -21.14
CA PRO A 321 -11.62 16.45 -22.30
C PRO A 321 -11.79 15.25 -23.24
N ASP A 322 -13.02 15.06 -23.75
CA ASP A 322 -13.36 13.97 -24.66
C ASP A 322 -12.99 12.56 -24.16
N GLN A 323 -13.08 12.35 -22.84
CA GLN A 323 -12.77 11.07 -22.21
C GLN A 323 -13.57 9.90 -22.82
N LYS A 324 -12.93 8.71 -22.83
CA LYS A 324 -13.53 7.45 -23.26
C LYS A 324 -13.86 6.52 -22.10
N ALA A 325 -13.09 6.59 -20.99
CA ALA A 325 -13.44 5.81 -19.80
C ALA A 325 -14.69 6.37 -19.12
N GLU A 326 -15.47 5.50 -18.53
CA GLU A 326 -16.62 5.87 -17.72
C GLU A 326 -16.16 6.61 -16.47
N ALA A 327 -16.88 7.68 -16.08
CA ALA A 327 -16.59 8.39 -14.84
C ALA A 327 -16.66 7.43 -13.64
N GLY A 328 -15.70 7.54 -12.73
CA GLY A 328 -15.55 6.59 -11.63
C GLY A 328 -14.67 5.38 -11.94
N SER A 329 -14.11 5.25 -13.15
CA SER A 329 -13.05 4.28 -13.41
C SER A 329 -11.82 4.61 -12.55
N LEU A 330 -11.24 3.62 -11.89
CA LEU A 330 -10.07 3.80 -11.03
C LEU A 330 -8.94 2.82 -11.36
N VAL A 331 -7.73 3.24 -11.02
CA VAL A 331 -6.56 2.38 -11.02
C VAL A 331 -6.46 1.70 -9.67
N GLY A 332 -6.26 0.39 -9.67
CA GLY A 332 -6.23 -0.41 -8.47
C GLY A 332 -6.31 -1.90 -8.75
N GLY A 333 -6.41 -2.68 -7.70
CA GLY A 333 -6.54 -4.12 -7.84
C GLY A 333 -5.91 -4.88 -6.67
N ILE A 334 -5.64 -6.15 -6.89
CA ILE A 334 -4.81 -7.00 -6.02
C ILE A 334 -3.53 -7.31 -6.78
N SER A 335 -2.38 -6.91 -6.23
CA SER A 335 -1.09 -7.10 -6.85
C SER A 335 0.00 -7.57 -5.89
N SER A 336 -0.38 -8.02 -4.69
CA SER A 336 0.56 -8.52 -3.69
C SER A 336 -0.06 -9.59 -2.80
N GLY A 337 0.78 -10.42 -2.19
CA GLY A 337 0.34 -11.46 -1.28
C GLY A 337 1.51 -12.17 -0.58
N PHE A 338 1.19 -13.08 0.33
CA PHE A 338 2.15 -13.89 1.06
C PHE A 338 2.51 -15.16 0.28
N TYR A 339 3.78 -15.39 0.10
CA TYR A 339 4.36 -16.58 -0.53
C TYR A 339 5.10 -17.43 0.51
N ILE A 340 5.07 -18.75 0.31
CA ILE A 340 5.94 -19.70 1.01
C ILE A 340 7.05 -20.15 0.06
N THR A 341 8.32 -20.12 0.52
CA THR A 341 9.44 -20.58 -0.30
C THR A 341 9.59 -22.11 -0.23
N LYS A 342 10.14 -22.71 -1.30
CA LYS A 342 10.43 -24.15 -1.35
C LYS A 342 11.40 -24.57 -0.23
N LYS A 343 12.31 -23.67 0.16
CA LYS A 343 13.24 -23.88 1.28
C LYS A 343 12.52 -24.12 2.62
N ALA A 344 11.49 -23.31 2.92
CA ALA A 344 10.65 -23.53 4.10
C ALA A 344 9.76 -24.75 3.95
N TRP A 345 9.26 -25.00 2.72
CA TRP A 345 8.37 -26.12 2.41
C TRP A 345 9.04 -27.50 2.57
N GLU A 346 10.33 -27.61 2.22
CA GLU A 346 11.11 -28.85 2.31
C GLU A 346 11.48 -29.23 3.76
N ASP A 347 11.47 -28.27 4.69
CA ASP A 347 11.68 -28.49 6.12
C ASP A 347 10.32 -28.68 6.81
N PRO A 348 10.00 -29.89 7.35
CA PRO A 348 8.70 -30.16 7.92
C PRO A 348 8.30 -29.25 9.10
N ASP A 349 9.27 -28.86 9.95
CA ASP A 349 8.99 -27.95 11.08
C ASP A 349 8.72 -26.53 10.58
N LYS A 350 9.49 -26.04 9.61
CA LYS A 350 9.28 -24.73 8.98
C LYS A 350 8.03 -24.68 8.11
N ARG A 351 7.70 -25.77 7.41
CA ARG A 351 6.49 -25.90 6.58
C ARG A 351 5.25 -25.60 7.38
N ASP A 352 5.05 -26.32 8.48
CA ASP A 352 3.89 -26.15 9.35
C ASP A 352 3.82 -24.72 9.94
N ALA A 353 4.96 -24.17 10.38
CA ALA A 353 5.04 -22.82 10.90
C ALA A 353 4.75 -21.75 9.82
N ALA A 354 5.27 -21.93 8.60
CA ALA A 354 5.03 -21.00 7.48
C ALA A 354 3.55 -20.99 7.03
N VAL A 355 2.92 -22.18 6.95
CA VAL A 355 1.49 -22.29 6.64
C VAL A 355 0.65 -21.57 7.70
N LYS A 356 0.89 -21.85 9.00
CA LYS A 356 0.20 -21.18 10.11
C LYS A 356 0.41 -19.67 10.09
N PHE A 357 1.63 -19.23 9.80
CA PHE A 357 1.97 -17.79 9.70
C PHE A 357 1.17 -17.09 8.59
N VAL A 358 1.18 -17.65 7.38
CA VAL A 358 0.40 -17.06 6.27
C VAL A 358 -1.08 -17.06 6.61
N MET A 359 -1.63 -18.15 7.15
CA MET A 359 -3.04 -18.22 7.55
C MET A 359 -3.40 -17.20 8.64
N ALA A 360 -2.50 -16.91 9.59
CA ALA A 360 -2.75 -15.86 10.60
C ALA A 360 -2.93 -14.48 9.99
N HIS A 361 -2.18 -14.15 8.93
CA HIS A 361 -2.27 -12.87 8.22
C HIS A 361 -3.41 -12.81 7.21
N THR A 362 -3.82 -13.95 6.64
CA THR A 362 -4.77 -14.02 5.52
C THR A 362 -6.14 -14.58 5.89
N CYS A 363 -6.35 -14.96 7.16
CA CYS A 363 -7.68 -15.27 7.66
C CYS A 363 -8.56 -14.00 7.69
N GLN A 364 -9.87 -14.20 7.78
CA GLN A 364 -10.83 -13.09 7.77
C GLN A 364 -10.51 -12.01 8.82
N ALA A 365 -10.12 -12.41 10.04
CA ALA A 365 -9.76 -11.47 11.11
C ALA A 365 -8.48 -10.68 10.79
N GLY A 366 -7.47 -11.32 10.21
CA GLY A 366 -6.23 -10.67 9.79
C GLY A 366 -6.47 -9.65 8.68
N VAL A 367 -7.18 -10.06 7.63
CA VAL A 367 -7.52 -9.18 6.49
C VAL A 367 -8.40 -8.01 6.93
N GLN A 368 -9.38 -8.23 7.83
CA GLN A 368 -10.19 -7.15 8.40
C GLN A 368 -9.30 -6.07 9.07
N ARG A 369 -8.27 -6.45 9.81
CA ARG A 369 -7.33 -5.53 10.48
C ARG A 369 -6.49 -4.73 9.47
N TYR A 370 -6.01 -5.37 8.39
CA TYR A 370 -5.29 -4.66 7.32
C TYR A 370 -6.19 -3.66 6.59
N TRP A 371 -7.44 -4.07 6.32
CA TRP A 371 -8.43 -3.19 5.71
C TRP A 371 -8.75 -1.98 6.60
N GLU A 372 -8.86 -2.16 7.90
CA GLU A 372 -9.08 -1.08 8.87
C GLU A 372 -7.88 -0.11 8.95
N ALA A 373 -6.65 -0.62 8.81
CA ALA A 373 -5.43 0.20 8.86
C ALA A 373 -5.28 1.12 7.64
N THR A 374 -5.78 0.71 6.46
CA THR A 374 -5.65 1.47 5.21
C THR A 374 -6.94 2.19 4.78
N GLY A 375 -8.02 2.02 5.54
CA GLY A 375 -9.35 2.44 5.13
C GLY A 375 -10.00 1.46 4.14
N ALA A 376 -11.13 1.86 3.56
CA ALA A 376 -11.84 1.02 2.60
C ALA A 376 -11.07 0.89 1.29
N VAL A 377 -10.83 -0.35 0.85
CA VAL A 377 -10.16 -0.68 -0.41
C VAL A 377 -11.14 -1.37 -1.35
N SER A 378 -10.97 -1.17 -2.66
CA SER A 378 -11.90 -1.64 -3.68
C SER A 378 -11.94 -3.16 -3.83
N GLN A 379 -10.84 -3.86 -3.51
CA GLN A 379 -10.73 -5.31 -3.62
C GLN A 379 -10.06 -5.87 -2.37
N ALA A 380 -10.87 -6.31 -1.41
CA ALA A 380 -10.39 -7.06 -0.27
C ALA A 380 -10.28 -8.55 -0.62
N ALA A 381 -9.33 -9.24 -0.02
CA ALA A 381 -9.17 -10.69 -0.20
C ALA A 381 -10.28 -11.50 0.45
N VAL A 382 -11.02 -10.91 1.40
CA VAL A 382 -12.18 -11.49 2.09
C VAL A 382 -13.31 -10.46 2.19
N GLU A 383 -14.51 -10.87 2.58
CA GLU A 383 -15.57 -9.91 2.91
C GLU A 383 -15.20 -9.13 4.18
N VAL A 384 -15.25 -7.79 4.09
CA VAL A 384 -14.91 -6.89 5.21
C VAL A 384 -16.14 -6.12 5.70
N THR A 385 -16.16 -5.76 6.98
CA THR A 385 -17.27 -5.02 7.59
C THR A 385 -16.85 -3.57 7.80
N PRO A 386 -17.61 -2.58 7.27
CA PRO A 386 -17.34 -1.16 7.51
C PRO A 386 -17.30 -0.79 8.99
N VAL A 387 -16.36 0.08 9.36
CA VAL A 387 -16.17 0.54 10.74
C VAL A 387 -17.28 1.53 11.12
N GLU A 388 -17.97 1.30 12.22
CA GLU A 388 -18.97 2.23 12.74
C GLU A 388 -18.29 3.50 13.28
N GLY A 389 -18.82 4.68 12.90
CA GLY A 389 -18.26 5.97 13.33
C GLY A 389 -17.02 6.41 12.54
N ALA A 390 -16.84 5.90 11.31
CA ALA A 390 -15.76 6.31 10.43
C ALA A 390 -15.64 7.83 10.24
N THR A 391 -14.41 8.33 10.14
CA THR A 391 -14.13 9.75 9.86
C THR A 391 -14.65 10.17 8.48
N PRO A 392 -14.83 11.47 8.19
CA PRO A 392 -15.18 11.95 6.85
C PRO A 392 -14.21 11.43 5.77
N PHE A 393 -12.92 11.34 6.08
CA PHE A 393 -11.90 10.77 5.20
C PHE A 393 -12.20 9.29 4.87
N ALA A 394 -12.38 8.45 5.89
CA ALA A 394 -12.69 7.03 5.68
C ALA A 394 -14.02 6.82 4.95
N GLN A 395 -15.03 7.67 5.22
CA GLN A 395 -16.30 7.64 4.50
C GLN A 395 -16.12 7.99 3.03
N SER A 396 -15.30 9.00 2.70
CA SER A 396 -15.03 9.37 1.30
C SER A 396 -14.31 8.25 0.53
N ILE A 397 -13.38 7.54 1.17
CA ILE A 397 -12.71 6.37 0.57
C ILE A 397 -13.73 5.25 0.30
N ALA A 398 -14.60 4.95 1.27
CA ALA A 398 -15.63 3.93 1.10
C ALA A 398 -16.61 4.29 -0.04
N GLU A 399 -17.00 5.55 -0.14
CA GLU A 399 -17.84 6.06 -1.23
C GLU A 399 -17.11 5.98 -2.57
N TYR A 400 -15.85 6.42 -2.64
CA TYR A 400 -15.00 6.37 -3.83
C TYR A 400 -14.88 4.95 -4.38
N THR A 401 -14.52 4.00 -3.52
CA THR A 401 -14.26 2.62 -3.93
C THR A 401 -15.54 1.84 -4.26
N SER A 402 -16.65 2.10 -3.53
CA SER A 402 -17.94 1.44 -3.79
C SER A 402 -18.63 1.93 -5.07
N ASN A 403 -18.35 3.16 -5.51
CA ASN A 403 -18.90 3.75 -6.72
C ASN A 403 -18.01 3.52 -7.96
N ALA A 404 -16.95 2.72 -7.83
CA ALA A 404 -16.08 2.41 -8.96
C ALA A 404 -16.84 1.74 -10.11
N THR A 405 -16.76 2.31 -11.30
CA THR A 405 -17.38 1.78 -12.53
C THR A 405 -16.48 0.76 -13.23
N ALA A 406 -15.17 0.90 -13.08
CA ALA A 406 -14.16 -0.06 -13.47
C ALA A 406 -12.96 0.04 -12.52
N ILE A 407 -12.29 -1.08 -12.30
CA ILE A 407 -11.03 -1.15 -11.54
C ILE A 407 -10.01 -1.82 -12.46
N VAL A 408 -8.92 -1.13 -12.75
CA VAL A 408 -7.90 -1.60 -13.69
C VAL A 408 -6.51 -1.52 -13.08
N ALA A 409 -5.69 -2.53 -13.35
CA ALA A 409 -4.29 -2.51 -12.93
C ALA A 409 -3.51 -1.42 -13.68
N PRO A 410 -2.49 -0.80 -13.08
CA PRO A 410 -1.66 0.22 -13.72
C PRO A 410 -0.84 -0.36 -14.88
N THR A 411 -0.40 0.51 -15.77
CA THR A 411 0.35 0.11 -16.99
C THR A 411 1.70 -0.51 -16.67
N ASP A 412 2.36 -0.07 -15.58
CA ASP A 412 3.63 -0.61 -15.13
C ASP A 412 3.56 -2.12 -14.83
N SER A 413 2.42 -2.61 -14.32
CA SER A 413 2.18 -4.04 -14.07
C SER A 413 2.20 -4.89 -15.35
N ARG A 414 2.05 -4.26 -16.53
CA ARG A 414 2.00 -4.92 -17.84
C ARG A 414 3.24 -4.73 -18.70
N ILE A 415 3.89 -3.56 -18.62
CA ILE A 415 5.07 -3.26 -19.43
C ILE A 415 6.36 -3.14 -18.61
N GLY A 416 6.29 -3.38 -17.29
CA GLY A 416 7.44 -3.54 -16.41
C GLY A 416 8.47 -2.42 -16.54
N ASP A 417 9.74 -2.78 -16.74
CA ASP A 417 10.85 -1.81 -16.81
C ASP A 417 10.72 -0.79 -17.96
N ALA A 418 9.96 -1.08 -19.01
CA ALA A 418 9.70 -0.13 -20.09
C ALA A 418 8.92 1.10 -19.60
N TYR A 419 8.09 0.93 -18.56
CA TYR A 419 7.37 2.02 -17.95
C TYR A 419 8.29 3.08 -17.30
N LYS A 420 9.43 2.65 -16.75
CA LYS A 420 10.44 3.57 -16.18
C LYS A 420 10.96 4.57 -17.23
N THR A 421 11.08 4.12 -18.48
CA THR A 421 11.45 5.01 -19.61
C THR A 421 10.37 6.06 -19.83
N LEU A 422 9.08 5.67 -19.81
CA LEU A 422 7.97 6.61 -19.96
C LEU A 422 7.96 7.65 -18.83
N VAL A 423 8.12 7.21 -17.58
CA VAL A 423 8.20 8.09 -16.41
C VAL A 423 9.34 9.10 -16.55
N ALA A 424 10.53 8.66 -16.98
CA ALA A 424 11.70 9.53 -17.15
C ALA A 424 11.53 10.62 -18.23
N GLU A 425 10.62 10.45 -19.19
CA GLU A 425 10.39 11.39 -20.28
C GLU A 425 9.26 12.40 -19.98
N ILE A 426 8.50 12.25 -18.88
CA ILE A 426 7.34 13.12 -18.58
C ILE A 426 7.72 14.59 -18.43
N VAL A 427 8.85 14.91 -17.85
CA VAL A 427 9.33 16.32 -17.78
C VAL A 427 9.49 16.90 -19.19
N LYS A 428 10.05 16.15 -20.14
CA LYS A 428 10.21 16.61 -21.53
C LYS A 428 8.86 16.72 -22.24
N VAL A 429 7.95 15.78 -22.01
CA VAL A 429 6.58 15.83 -22.58
C VAL A 429 5.84 17.07 -22.05
N SER A 430 5.87 17.29 -20.74
CA SER A 430 5.17 18.42 -20.10
C SER A 430 5.72 19.79 -20.52
N THR A 431 6.99 19.89 -20.90
CA THR A 431 7.60 21.11 -21.42
C THR A 431 7.46 21.26 -22.92
N GLY A 432 7.01 20.22 -23.64
CA GLY A 432 6.96 20.17 -25.10
C GLY A 432 8.31 19.94 -25.77
N ALA A 433 9.34 19.55 -25.02
CA ALA A 433 10.67 19.20 -25.54
C ALA A 433 10.67 17.82 -26.25
N MET A 434 9.68 16.98 -25.96
CA MET A 434 9.44 15.67 -26.59
C MET A 434 7.95 15.51 -26.85
N SER A 435 7.56 14.85 -27.93
CA SER A 435 6.16 14.52 -28.16
C SER A 435 5.73 13.36 -27.26
N ALA A 436 4.46 13.33 -26.87
CA ALA A 436 3.88 12.20 -26.13
C ALA A 436 4.00 10.88 -26.94
N GLU A 437 3.80 10.97 -28.27
CA GLU A 437 3.93 9.82 -29.17
C GLU A 437 5.35 9.24 -29.17
N ASP A 438 6.40 10.08 -29.22
CA ASP A 438 7.79 9.61 -29.18
C ASP A 438 8.12 8.96 -27.85
N ALA A 439 7.70 9.56 -26.72
CA ALA A 439 7.93 9.00 -25.38
C ALA A 439 7.30 7.61 -25.21
N ILE A 440 6.04 7.44 -25.66
CA ILE A 440 5.35 6.16 -25.62
C ILE A 440 6.05 5.12 -26.53
N ASN A 441 6.40 5.49 -27.77
CA ASN A 441 7.06 4.58 -28.69
C ASN A 441 8.45 4.16 -28.22
N GLU A 442 9.20 5.04 -27.54
CA GLU A 442 10.50 4.73 -26.93
C GLU A 442 10.34 3.69 -25.83
N ALA A 443 9.33 3.83 -24.94
CA ALA A 443 9.02 2.83 -23.92
C ALA A 443 8.58 1.49 -24.54
N LEU A 444 7.63 1.51 -25.49
CA LEU A 444 7.12 0.29 -26.12
C LEU A 444 8.16 -0.49 -26.92
N ALA A 445 9.19 0.18 -27.45
CA ALA A 445 10.29 -0.48 -28.13
C ALA A 445 11.11 -1.40 -27.20
N LEU A 446 11.04 -1.20 -25.87
CA LEU A 446 11.68 -2.06 -24.87
C LEU A 446 10.83 -3.30 -24.54
N VAL A 447 9.52 -3.21 -24.64
CA VAL A 447 8.60 -4.33 -24.40
C VAL A 447 8.74 -5.41 -25.49
N GLN A 448 9.16 -5.02 -26.69
CA GLN A 448 9.23 -5.88 -27.87
C GLN A 448 10.59 -6.60 -28.02
N GLN A 449 11.54 -6.38 -27.13
CA GLN A 449 12.86 -7.02 -27.12
C GLN A 449 12.88 -8.27 -26.23
#